data_de2a9337faa04b26a00267752b14dd38
#
_entry.id   de2a9337faa04b26a00267752b14dd38
#
_cell.length_a   1.000
_cell.length_b   1.000
_cell.length_c   1.000
_cell.angle_alpha   90.00
_cell.angle_beta   90.00
_cell.angle_gamma   90.00
#
_symmetry.space_group_name_H-M   'P 1'
#
loop_
_entity.id
_entity.type
_entity.pdbx_description
1 polymer ?
#
loop_
_entity_poly.entity_id
_entity_poly.type
_entity_poly.pdbx_seq_one_letter_code
_entity_poly.pdbx_strand_id
1 'polypeptide(L)'
;MNEPNDNQASPPAILFVDDEATAVKYFQRAIGGLAPVVTGGSVEEGKALLEAHGDTLAVLVSDQRMPGEYGNELLRHAREHYPHIVRILTTAYSELESTVQAVNEGQIHRYIKKPWDITALRMELKQALEIAGLRRERDQLVREKLSVIQRQTLAGRIGMVRALCASLIGPERFQPVETYLAAAVMAGAKGPEPDWARMDYADLIGAESQRSGAFGHAVASRLAQLRSAHDAAAGADALAVIAQQLGEAVRRDGDALVWLSLPVLSEFLGAPVGTAVSDQHAAWFAALLWLDRSGNALQMLRDGNTIVSRLAPASTQFGADRLAIWIEQF
;
A
#
# COMPACT_ATOMS: atom_id res chain seq x y z
N MET A 1 1.23 -41.37 20.14
CA MET A 1 2.41 -40.57 19.82
C MET A 1 2.58 -40.65 18.30
N ASN A 2 2.01 -39.71 17.57
CA ASN A 2 2.20 -39.56 16.13
C ASN A 2 3.23 -38.43 15.96
N GLU A 3 4.40 -38.78 15.48
CA GLU A 3 5.38 -37.77 15.00
C GLU A 3 4.82 -37.10 13.78
N PRO A 4 4.86 -35.77 13.68
CA PRO A 4 4.51 -35.09 12.45
C PRO A 4 5.61 -35.35 11.41
N ASN A 5 5.23 -36.01 10.33
CA ASN A 5 6.06 -36.25 9.15
C ASN A 5 6.17 -34.93 8.37
N ASP A 6 7.04 -34.05 8.83
CA ASP A 6 7.26 -32.73 8.19
C ASP A 6 8.44 -32.81 7.23
N ASN A 7 8.22 -33.54 6.12
CA ASN A 7 9.14 -33.55 4.97
C ASN A 7 8.73 -32.45 3.96
N GLN A 8 8.46 -31.23 4.46
CA GLN A 8 8.38 -30.05 3.59
C GLN A 8 9.81 -29.58 3.32
N ALA A 9 10.32 -29.87 2.15
CA ALA A 9 11.58 -29.34 1.70
C ALA A 9 11.52 -27.80 1.82
N SER A 10 12.50 -27.20 2.51
CA SER A 10 12.58 -25.74 2.65
C SER A 10 12.53 -25.10 1.25
N PRO A 11 11.82 -23.98 1.06
CA PRO A 11 11.72 -23.34 -0.24
C PRO A 11 13.09 -22.94 -0.77
N PRO A 12 13.30 -22.97 -2.10
CA PRO A 12 14.59 -22.67 -2.69
C PRO A 12 15.03 -21.24 -2.41
N ALA A 13 16.27 -21.08 -1.99
CA ALA A 13 16.89 -19.78 -1.72
C ALA A 13 17.85 -19.35 -2.85
N ILE A 14 18.39 -20.30 -3.63
CA ILE A 14 19.30 -20.06 -4.74
C ILE A 14 18.72 -20.66 -6.01
N LEU A 15 18.67 -19.88 -7.08
CA LEU A 15 18.44 -20.34 -8.44
C LEU A 15 19.78 -20.34 -9.18
N PHE A 16 20.17 -21.49 -9.73
CA PHE A 16 21.33 -21.64 -10.59
C PHE A 16 20.90 -22.06 -11.99
N VAL A 17 21.35 -21.33 -13.02
CA VAL A 17 21.00 -21.58 -14.42
C VAL A 17 22.26 -21.75 -15.25
N ASP A 18 22.41 -22.93 -15.88
CA ASP A 18 23.56 -23.32 -16.68
C ASP A 18 23.15 -24.49 -17.59
N ASP A 19 23.47 -24.44 -18.87
CA ASP A 19 23.12 -25.50 -19.85
C ASP A 19 23.97 -26.75 -19.72
N GLU A 20 25.12 -26.65 -19.03
CA GLU A 20 25.99 -27.79 -18.78
C GLU A 20 25.52 -28.62 -17.58
N ALA A 21 24.92 -29.79 -17.82
CA ALA A 21 24.47 -30.71 -16.75
C ALA A 21 25.58 -31.08 -15.74
N THR A 22 26.84 -31.09 -16.16
CA THR A 22 27.99 -31.29 -15.27
C THR A 22 28.23 -30.13 -14.33
N ALA A 23 28.13 -28.92 -14.81
CA ALA A 23 28.22 -27.68 -14.00
C ALA A 23 27.07 -27.63 -12.98
N VAL A 24 25.85 -27.94 -13.39
CA VAL A 24 24.66 -28.02 -12.51
C VAL A 24 24.89 -29.02 -11.36
N LYS A 25 25.29 -30.25 -11.65
CA LYS A 25 25.58 -31.28 -10.63
C LYS A 25 26.71 -30.86 -9.68
N TYR A 26 27.74 -30.26 -10.24
CA TYR A 26 28.88 -29.78 -9.45
C TYR A 26 28.44 -28.67 -8.48
N PHE A 27 27.70 -27.68 -8.99
CA PHE A 27 27.17 -26.58 -8.19
C PHE A 27 26.24 -27.07 -7.08
N GLN A 28 25.29 -27.95 -7.38
CA GLN A 28 24.38 -28.53 -6.39
C GLN A 28 25.14 -29.25 -5.27
N ARG A 29 26.17 -30.05 -5.62
CA ARG A 29 27.01 -30.74 -4.60
C ARG A 29 27.83 -29.76 -3.77
N ALA A 30 28.38 -28.74 -4.41
CA ALA A 30 29.21 -27.75 -3.70
C ALA A 30 28.39 -26.89 -2.75
N ILE A 31 27.14 -26.57 -3.08
CA ILE A 31 26.33 -25.54 -2.40
C ILE A 31 25.15 -26.12 -1.61
N GLY A 32 24.71 -27.35 -1.88
CA GLY A 32 23.53 -27.97 -1.25
C GLY A 32 23.52 -28.02 0.28
N GLY A 33 24.68 -27.93 0.92
CA GLY A 33 24.80 -27.79 2.38
C GLY A 33 24.78 -26.33 2.88
N LEU A 34 24.71 -25.33 1.98
CA LEU A 34 24.66 -23.92 2.35
C LEU A 34 23.22 -23.38 2.35
N ALA A 35 22.47 -23.69 1.30
CA ALA A 35 21.07 -23.29 1.14
C ALA A 35 20.37 -24.21 0.10
N PRO A 36 19.03 -24.31 0.13
CA PRO A 36 18.26 -25.03 -0.90
C PRO A 36 18.47 -24.40 -2.28
N VAL A 37 18.77 -25.24 -3.28
CA VAL A 37 19.07 -24.83 -4.65
C VAL A 37 18.06 -25.41 -5.61
N VAL A 38 17.49 -24.58 -6.48
CA VAL A 38 16.76 -24.97 -7.68
C VAL A 38 17.61 -24.66 -8.91
N THR A 39 17.51 -25.48 -9.95
CA THR A 39 18.37 -25.36 -11.14
C THR A 39 17.55 -25.36 -12.42
N GLY A 40 17.99 -24.59 -13.41
CA GLY A 40 17.47 -24.56 -14.77
C GLY A 40 18.58 -24.73 -15.80
N GLY A 41 18.24 -25.27 -16.97
CA GLY A 41 19.17 -25.52 -18.09
C GLY A 41 19.11 -24.47 -19.21
N SER A 42 18.25 -23.45 -19.08
CA SER A 42 18.10 -22.38 -20.07
C SER A 42 17.59 -21.10 -19.45
N VAL A 43 17.68 -19.98 -20.19
CA VAL A 43 17.11 -18.69 -19.78
C VAL A 43 15.59 -18.78 -19.63
N GLU A 44 14.91 -19.50 -20.53
CA GLU A 44 13.46 -19.67 -20.47
C GLU A 44 13.04 -20.45 -19.22
N GLU A 45 13.71 -21.56 -18.90
CA GLU A 45 13.49 -22.32 -17.68
C GLU A 45 13.82 -21.48 -16.43
N GLY A 46 14.88 -20.67 -16.48
CA GLY A 46 15.23 -19.72 -15.43
C GLY A 46 14.14 -18.69 -15.16
N LYS A 47 13.51 -18.13 -16.21
CA LYS A 47 12.37 -17.22 -16.09
C LYS A 47 11.16 -17.89 -15.45
N ALA A 48 10.82 -19.13 -15.88
CA ALA A 48 9.72 -19.89 -15.28
C ALA A 48 9.96 -20.21 -13.80
N LEU A 49 11.20 -20.52 -13.41
CA LEU A 49 11.57 -20.75 -12.02
C LEU A 49 11.55 -19.45 -11.18
N LEU A 50 11.86 -18.30 -11.78
CA LEU A 50 11.67 -17.00 -11.13
C LEU A 50 10.19 -16.70 -10.87
N GLU A 51 9.31 -16.99 -11.82
CA GLU A 51 7.86 -16.85 -11.62
C GLU A 51 7.33 -17.77 -10.51
N ALA A 52 7.82 -19.01 -10.45
CA ALA A 52 7.36 -19.98 -9.45
C ALA A 52 7.92 -19.73 -8.04
N HIS A 53 9.12 -19.19 -7.91
CA HIS A 53 9.85 -19.13 -6.63
C HIS A 53 10.41 -17.74 -6.29
N GLY A 54 10.15 -16.71 -7.10
CA GLY A 54 10.77 -15.38 -6.95
C GLY A 54 10.70 -14.80 -5.56
N ASP A 55 9.58 -14.99 -4.85
CA ASP A 55 9.40 -14.49 -3.48
C ASP A 55 10.33 -15.14 -2.45
N THR A 56 10.74 -16.39 -2.67
CA THR A 56 11.63 -17.13 -1.75
C THR A 56 13.10 -17.03 -2.14
N LEU A 57 13.38 -16.81 -3.43
CA LEU A 57 14.74 -16.74 -3.95
C LEU A 57 15.49 -15.52 -3.41
N ALA A 58 16.69 -15.76 -2.92
CA ALA A 58 17.61 -14.75 -2.43
C ALA A 58 18.72 -14.43 -3.44
N VAL A 59 19.19 -15.44 -4.17
CA VAL A 59 20.31 -15.34 -5.09
C VAL A 59 19.97 -16.03 -6.41
N LEU A 60 20.24 -15.36 -7.52
CA LEU A 60 20.26 -15.92 -8.87
C LEU A 60 21.69 -15.96 -9.38
N VAL A 61 22.12 -17.13 -9.78
CA VAL A 61 23.41 -17.35 -10.44
C VAL A 61 23.15 -17.87 -11.85
N SER A 62 23.63 -17.19 -12.86
CA SER A 62 23.44 -17.56 -14.26
C SER A 62 24.77 -17.69 -14.99
N ASP A 63 24.90 -18.72 -15.81
CA ASP A 63 25.98 -18.77 -16.79
C ASP A 63 25.79 -17.68 -17.84
N GLN A 64 26.91 -17.18 -18.37
CA GLN A 64 26.91 -16.13 -19.40
C GLN A 64 26.44 -16.63 -20.74
N ARG A 65 26.88 -17.83 -21.17
CA ARG A 65 26.59 -18.39 -22.48
C ARG A 65 25.77 -19.63 -22.38
N MET A 66 24.54 -19.50 -22.83
CA MET A 66 23.63 -20.65 -22.99
C MET A 66 23.10 -20.69 -24.44
N PRO A 67 22.75 -21.86 -24.98
CA PRO A 67 22.16 -21.96 -26.33
C PRO A 67 20.89 -21.09 -26.45
N GLY A 68 20.86 -20.21 -27.44
CA GLY A 68 19.70 -19.37 -27.76
C GLY A 68 19.72 -17.99 -27.12
N GLU A 69 19.99 -17.87 -25.82
CA GLU A 69 19.99 -16.59 -25.10
C GLU A 69 21.19 -16.47 -24.15
N TYR A 70 21.58 -15.23 -23.87
CA TYR A 70 22.65 -14.96 -22.90
C TYR A 70 22.11 -14.83 -21.48
N GLY A 71 22.90 -15.26 -20.49
CA GLY A 71 22.56 -15.13 -19.07
C GLY A 71 22.25 -13.71 -18.62
N ASN A 72 22.82 -12.71 -19.29
CA ASN A 72 22.52 -11.29 -19.06
C ASN A 72 21.03 -10.97 -19.23
N GLU A 73 20.33 -11.62 -20.14
CA GLU A 73 18.88 -11.45 -20.35
C GLU A 73 18.08 -11.90 -19.14
N LEU A 74 18.46 -13.04 -18.55
CA LEU A 74 17.84 -13.54 -17.33
C LEU A 74 18.10 -12.62 -16.14
N LEU A 75 19.34 -12.13 -16.02
CA LEU A 75 19.70 -11.21 -14.94
C LEU A 75 18.99 -9.85 -15.07
N ARG A 76 18.79 -9.37 -16.30
CA ARG A 76 18.01 -8.17 -16.58
C ARG A 76 16.54 -8.37 -16.21
N HIS A 77 15.93 -9.48 -16.64
CA HIS A 77 14.57 -9.83 -16.27
C HIS A 77 14.39 -9.89 -14.75
N ALA A 78 15.32 -10.53 -14.04
CA ALA A 78 15.30 -10.59 -12.58
C ALA A 78 15.49 -9.21 -11.93
N ARG A 79 16.24 -8.28 -12.54
CA ARG A 79 16.36 -6.91 -12.05
C ARG A 79 15.03 -6.16 -12.12
N GLU A 80 14.32 -6.32 -13.23
CA GLU A 80 13.08 -5.58 -13.51
C GLU A 80 11.91 -6.07 -12.65
N HIS A 81 11.79 -7.41 -12.46
CA HIS A 81 10.64 -8.03 -11.81
C HIS A 81 10.89 -8.48 -10.36
N TYR A 82 12.16 -8.78 -10.02
CA TYR A 82 12.59 -9.30 -8.71
C TYR A 82 13.82 -8.55 -8.18
N PRO A 83 13.75 -7.23 -7.96
CA PRO A 83 14.92 -6.39 -7.64
C PRO A 83 15.61 -6.76 -6.33
N HIS A 84 14.94 -7.46 -5.43
CA HIS A 84 15.48 -7.95 -4.16
C HIS A 84 16.48 -9.10 -4.33
N ILE A 85 16.42 -9.85 -5.45
CA ILE A 85 17.30 -10.98 -5.70
C ILE A 85 18.72 -10.49 -6.02
N VAL A 86 19.71 -11.05 -5.33
CA VAL A 86 21.13 -10.81 -5.64
C VAL A 86 21.50 -11.59 -6.89
N ARG A 87 22.00 -10.90 -7.90
CA ARG A 87 22.30 -11.45 -9.24
C ARG A 87 23.80 -11.64 -9.42
N ILE A 88 24.19 -12.86 -9.78
CA ILE A 88 25.58 -13.26 -9.98
C ILE A 88 25.70 -13.87 -11.38
N LEU A 89 26.73 -13.47 -12.12
CA LEU A 89 27.08 -14.04 -13.41
C LEU A 89 28.24 -14.99 -13.27
N THR A 90 28.18 -16.19 -13.89
CA THR A 90 29.34 -17.06 -14.05
C THR A 90 29.85 -16.96 -15.48
N THR A 91 31.17 -16.90 -15.66
CA THR A 91 31.77 -16.65 -16.98
C THR A 91 33.14 -17.34 -17.13
N ALA A 92 33.46 -17.71 -18.36
CA ALA A 92 34.81 -18.17 -18.72
C ALA A 92 35.78 -17.00 -18.88
N TYR A 93 37.09 -17.27 -18.88
CA TYR A 93 38.16 -16.27 -18.87
C TYR A 93 38.12 -15.25 -20.03
N SER A 94 37.57 -15.64 -21.18
CA SER A 94 37.60 -14.84 -22.42
C SER A 94 36.55 -13.73 -22.54
N GLU A 95 35.72 -13.50 -21.50
CA GLU A 95 34.52 -12.66 -21.59
C GLU A 95 34.49 -11.47 -20.61
N LEU A 96 35.67 -11.09 -20.13
CA LEU A 96 35.81 -10.02 -19.14
C LEU A 96 35.23 -8.66 -19.58
N GLU A 97 35.35 -8.29 -20.85
CA GLU A 97 34.88 -7.00 -21.35
C GLU A 97 33.36 -6.87 -21.33
N SER A 98 32.62 -7.92 -21.75
CA SER A 98 31.15 -7.96 -21.69
C SER A 98 30.62 -8.00 -20.24
N THR A 99 31.39 -8.59 -19.36
CA THR A 99 31.10 -8.66 -17.92
C THR A 99 31.22 -7.28 -17.24
N VAL A 100 32.24 -6.50 -17.60
CA VAL A 100 32.43 -5.13 -17.09
C VAL A 100 31.28 -4.23 -17.49
N GLN A 101 30.77 -4.34 -18.71
CA GLN A 101 29.62 -3.58 -19.16
C GLN A 101 28.36 -3.96 -18.34
N ALA A 102 28.10 -5.24 -18.13
CA ALA A 102 26.96 -5.70 -17.33
C ALA A 102 27.00 -5.24 -15.85
N VAL A 103 28.20 -5.14 -15.26
CA VAL A 103 28.39 -4.56 -13.93
C VAL A 103 28.09 -3.06 -13.93
N ASN A 104 28.62 -2.33 -14.92
CA ASN A 104 28.45 -0.88 -15.03
C ASN A 104 26.98 -0.47 -15.29
N GLU A 105 26.23 -1.29 -16.00
CA GLU A 105 24.78 -1.09 -16.21
C GLU A 105 23.94 -1.46 -14.98
N GLY A 106 24.57 -1.91 -13.89
CA GLY A 106 23.90 -2.30 -12.63
C GLY A 106 23.03 -3.56 -12.76
N GLN A 107 23.30 -4.39 -13.78
CA GLN A 107 22.54 -5.62 -14.03
C GLN A 107 22.96 -6.75 -13.09
N ILE A 108 24.24 -6.81 -12.72
CA ILE A 108 24.79 -7.83 -11.84
C ILE A 108 25.42 -7.23 -10.56
N HIS A 109 25.39 -8.00 -9.49
CA HIS A 109 26.05 -7.62 -8.23
C HIS A 109 27.48 -8.12 -8.16
N ARG A 110 27.74 -9.29 -8.76
CA ARG A 110 29.06 -9.92 -8.81
C ARG A 110 29.16 -10.83 -10.03
N TYR A 111 30.41 -11.14 -10.39
CA TYR A 111 30.70 -12.22 -11.33
C TYR A 111 31.66 -13.24 -10.68
N ILE A 112 31.54 -14.51 -11.11
CA ILE A 112 32.38 -15.61 -10.64
C ILE A 112 32.96 -16.28 -11.86
N LYS A 113 34.31 -16.43 -11.87
CA LYS A 113 35.03 -17.00 -13.00
C LYS A 113 35.05 -18.53 -12.93
N LYS A 114 34.81 -19.18 -14.07
CA LYS A 114 35.03 -20.62 -14.25
C LYS A 114 36.51 -20.89 -14.64
N PRO A 115 37.14 -22.00 -14.20
CA PRO A 115 36.60 -23.04 -13.31
C PRO A 115 36.53 -22.56 -11.85
N TRP A 116 35.53 -23.04 -11.11
CA TRP A 116 35.30 -22.59 -9.74
C TRP A 116 36.20 -23.29 -8.75
N ASP A 117 36.82 -22.52 -7.84
CA ASP A 117 37.25 -22.99 -6.56
C ASP A 117 36.07 -23.12 -5.61
N ILE A 118 35.86 -24.31 -5.02
CA ILE A 118 34.70 -24.59 -4.16
C ILE A 118 34.66 -23.66 -2.94
N THR A 119 35.80 -23.41 -2.34
CA THR A 119 35.86 -22.56 -1.14
C THR A 119 35.51 -21.13 -1.46
N ALA A 120 36.08 -20.60 -2.56
CA ALA A 120 35.74 -19.25 -3.05
C ALA A 120 34.27 -19.14 -3.45
N LEU A 121 33.73 -20.10 -4.20
CA LEU A 121 32.33 -20.13 -4.60
C LEU A 121 31.37 -20.12 -3.39
N ARG A 122 31.63 -20.96 -2.39
CA ARG A 122 30.85 -20.99 -1.15
C ARG A 122 30.91 -19.68 -0.39
N MET A 123 32.07 -19.05 -0.33
CA MET A 123 32.24 -17.77 0.33
C MET A 123 31.48 -16.65 -0.38
N GLU A 124 31.55 -16.59 -1.71
CA GLU A 124 30.80 -15.61 -2.53
C GLU A 124 29.29 -15.78 -2.37
N LEU A 125 28.78 -17.01 -2.41
CA LEU A 125 27.36 -17.27 -2.24
C LEU A 125 26.88 -17.03 -0.80
N LYS A 126 27.70 -17.34 0.20
CA LYS A 126 27.38 -16.97 1.58
C LYS A 126 27.24 -15.47 1.76
N GLN A 127 28.17 -14.68 1.22
CA GLN A 127 28.07 -13.23 1.24
C GLN A 127 26.85 -12.71 0.46
N ALA A 128 26.52 -13.32 -0.67
CA ALA A 128 25.33 -12.96 -1.46
C ALA A 128 24.03 -13.22 -0.68
N LEU A 129 23.93 -14.36 0.02
CA LEU A 129 22.82 -14.68 0.89
C LEU A 129 22.70 -13.71 2.07
N GLU A 130 23.81 -13.34 2.69
CA GLU A 130 23.85 -12.33 3.78
C GLU A 130 23.36 -10.97 3.28
N ILE A 131 23.83 -10.51 2.11
CA ILE A 131 23.37 -9.25 1.49
C ILE A 131 21.86 -9.31 1.18
N ALA A 132 21.37 -10.42 0.63
CA ALA A 132 19.95 -10.60 0.34
C ALA A 132 19.11 -10.59 1.64
N GLY A 133 19.60 -11.24 2.70
CA GLY A 133 18.98 -11.23 4.03
C GLY A 133 18.87 -9.82 4.60
N LEU A 134 19.95 -9.06 4.61
CA LEU A 134 19.98 -7.66 5.08
C LEU A 134 19.05 -6.75 4.27
N ARG A 135 18.96 -6.94 2.95
CA ARG A 135 18.02 -6.20 2.11
C ARG A 135 16.57 -6.51 2.45
N ARG A 136 16.22 -7.80 2.61
CA ARG A 136 14.87 -8.21 3.03
C ARG A 136 14.49 -7.64 4.38
N GLU A 137 15.40 -7.72 5.36
CA GLU A 137 15.18 -7.15 6.70
C GLU A 137 14.97 -5.64 6.63
N ARG A 138 15.81 -4.91 5.89
CA ARG A 138 15.65 -3.47 5.66
C ARG A 138 14.27 -3.16 5.05
N ASP A 139 13.89 -3.87 3.97
CA ASP A 139 12.65 -3.62 3.26
C ASP A 139 11.42 -3.96 4.12
N GLN A 140 11.54 -4.97 4.98
CA GLN A 140 10.51 -5.30 5.97
C GLN A 140 10.38 -4.19 7.03
N LEU A 141 11.48 -3.74 7.62
CA LEU A 141 11.48 -2.65 8.60
C LEU A 141 10.93 -1.35 8.02
N VAL A 142 11.26 -1.06 6.75
CA VAL A 142 10.69 0.10 6.04
C VAL A 142 9.17 -0.06 5.90
N ARG A 143 8.68 -1.22 5.44
CA ARG A 143 7.24 -1.49 5.32
C ARG A 143 6.51 -1.39 6.66
N GLU A 144 7.08 -1.96 7.73
CA GLU A 144 6.53 -1.88 9.08
C GLU A 144 6.45 -0.43 9.57
N LYS A 145 7.53 0.33 9.40
CA LYS A 145 7.56 1.76 9.75
C LYS A 145 6.49 2.55 8.97
N LEU A 146 6.38 2.32 7.66
CA LEU A 146 5.39 2.96 6.81
C LEU A 146 3.96 2.65 7.29
N SER A 147 3.67 1.39 7.59
CA SER A 147 2.36 0.97 8.11
C SER A 147 2.01 1.64 9.45
N VAL A 148 2.98 1.79 10.36
CA VAL A 148 2.76 2.48 11.63
C VAL A 148 2.41 3.95 11.39
N ILE A 149 3.15 4.64 10.52
CA ILE A 149 2.92 6.06 10.27
C ILE A 149 1.62 6.30 9.50
N GLN A 150 1.28 5.43 8.55
CA GLN A 150 -0.03 5.49 7.89
C GLN A 150 -1.17 5.40 8.90
N ARG A 151 -1.10 4.43 9.81
CA ARG A 151 -2.11 4.27 10.89
C ARG A 151 -2.15 5.49 11.82
N GLN A 152 -1.01 6.03 12.22
CA GLN A 152 -0.94 7.23 13.06
C GLN A 152 -1.53 8.44 12.36
N THR A 153 -1.22 8.65 11.09
CA THR A 153 -1.78 9.75 10.29
C THR A 153 -3.29 9.62 10.14
N LEU A 154 -3.77 8.43 9.85
CA LEU A 154 -5.21 8.16 9.75
C LEU A 154 -5.92 8.39 11.08
N ALA A 155 -5.37 7.88 12.19
CA ALA A 155 -5.91 8.09 13.52
C ALA A 155 -5.95 9.58 13.89
N GLY A 156 -4.91 10.35 13.53
CA GLY A 156 -4.88 11.79 13.69
C GLY A 156 -5.98 12.49 12.90
N ARG A 157 -6.21 12.09 11.64
CA ARG A 157 -7.28 12.62 10.79
C ARG A 157 -8.68 12.31 11.35
N ILE A 158 -8.92 11.07 11.81
CA ILE A 158 -10.17 10.69 12.48
C ILE A 158 -10.36 11.50 13.76
N GLY A 159 -9.31 11.65 14.57
CA GLY A 159 -9.32 12.49 15.77
C GLY A 159 -9.67 13.94 15.45
N MET A 160 -9.13 14.49 14.36
CA MET A 160 -9.45 15.85 13.90
C MET A 160 -10.92 15.99 13.47
N VAL A 161 -11.46 15.05 12.69
CA VAL A 161 -12.89 15.05 12.33
C VAL A 161 -13.76 15.02 13.57
N ARG A 162 -13.39 14.21 14.58
CA ARG A 162 -14.09 14.12 15.86
C ARG A 162 -14.01 15.43 16.66
N ALA A 163 -12.80 16.02 16.76
CA ALA A 163 -12.60 17.28 17.46
C ALA A 163 -13.36 18.44 16.80
N LEU A 164 -13.37 18.48 15.47
CA LEU A 164 -14.11 19.47 14.69
C LEU A 164 -15.63 19.33 14.91
N CYS A 165 -16.15 18.12 14.89
CA CYS A 165 -17.54 17.83 15.22
C CYS A 165 -17.88 18.34 16.63
N ALA A 166 -17.07 17.96 17.63
CA ALA A 166 -17.27 18.38 19.01
C ALA A 166 -17.25 19.91 19.19
N SER A 167 -16.37 20.61 18.50
CA SER A 167 -16.25 22.07 18.60
C SER A 167 -17.41 22.82 17.95
N LEU A 168 -17.99 22.28 16.87
CA LEU A 168 -19.01 22.96 16.05
C LEU A 168 -20.46 22.65 16.49
N ILE A 169 -20.72 21.43 17.01
CA ILE A 169 -22.08 20.97 17.34
C ILE A 169 -22.21 20.35 18.75
N GLY A 170 -21.11 20.11 19.44
CA GLY A 170 -21.07 19.61 20.82
C GLY A 170 -20.40 18.24 20.97
N PRO A 171 -19.81 17.99 22.17
CA PRO A 171 -18.99 16.82 22.44
C PRO A 171 -19.77 15.49 22.44
N GLU A 172 -21.07 15.52 22.69
CA GLU A 172 -21.94 14.33 22.73
C GLU A 172 -22.50 13.93 21.36
N ARG A 173 -22.15 14.67 20.30
CA ARG A 173 -22.64 14.41 18.93
C ARG A 173 -21.66 13.56 18.15
N PHE A 174 -22.00 12.30 17.92
CA PHE A 174 -21.15 11.31 17.23
C PHE A 174 -21.68 10.92 15.85
N GLN A 175 -22.98 11.05 15.64
CA GLN A 175 -23.63 10.58 14.40
C GLN A 175 -23.01 11.14 13.11
N PRO A 176 -22.65 12.44 13.00
CA PRO A 176 -22.01 12.95 11.80
C PRO A 176 -20.67 12.28 11.50
N VAL A 177 -19.89 12.00 12.55
CA VAL A 177 -18.59 11.32 12.43
C VAL A 177 -18.80 9.87 11.99
N GLU A 178 -19.76 9.16 12.58
CA GLU A 178 -20.11 7.79 12.20
C GLU A 178 -20.51 7.68 10.71
N THR A 179 -21.42 8.58 10.29
CA THR A 179 -21.84 8.59 8.88
C THR A 179 -20.68 8.92 7.94
N TYR A 180 -19.83 9.87 8.32
CA TYR A 180 -18.66 10.27 7.55
C TYR A 180 -17.67 9.12 7.38
N LEU A 181 -17.35 8.41 8.47
CA LEU A 181 -16.42 7.28 8.43
C LEU A 181 -17.00 6.07 7.69
N ALA A 182 -18.29 5.76 7.91
CA ALA A 182 -18.95 4.69 7.17
C ALA A 182 -18.95 4.97 5.66
N ALA A 183 -19.19 6.21 5.25
CA ALA A 183 -19.12 6.62 3.85
C ALA A 183 -17.71 6.45 3.27
N ALA A 184 -16.67 6.84 4.02
CA ALA A 184 -15.28 6.69 3.60
C ALA A 184 -14.86 5.22 3.46
N VAL A 185 -15.26 4.36 4.39
CA VAL A 185 -15.04 2.90 4.31
C VAL A 185 -15.74 2.31 3.08
N MET A 186 -17.01 2.68 2.84
CA MET A 186 -17.75 2.21 1.67
C MET A 186 -17.12 2.69 0.36
N ALA A 187 -16.52 3.88 0.34
CA ALA A 187 -15.78 4.41 -0.80
C ALA A 187 -14.40 3.75 -0.99
N GLY A 188 -14.00 2.83 -0.10
CA GLY A 188 -12.72 2.13 -0.17
C GLY A 188 -11.53 2.98 0.27
N ALA A 189 -11.76 3.94 1.18
CA ALA A 189 -10.67 4.73 1.74
C ALA A 189 -9.59 3.84 2.38
N LYS A 190 -8.35 4.18 2.12
CA LYS A 190 -7.17 3.58 2.76
C LYS A 190 -6.39 4.66 3.47
N GLY A 191 -5.58 4.27 4.44
CA GLY A 191 -4.65 5.20 5.07
C GLY A 191 -3.75 5.90 4.04
N PRO A 192 -3.41 7.18 4.25
CA PRO A 192 -2.61 7.94 3.29
C PRO A 192 -1.20 7.35 3.16
N GLU A 193 -0.71 7.25 1.93
CA GLU A 193 0.67 6.87 1.67
C GLU A 193 1.57 8.11 1.71
N PRO A 194 2.48 8.22 2.66
CA PRO A 194 3.44 9.32 2.71
C PRO A 194 4.57 9.10 1.71
N ASP A 195 5.00 10.17 1.03
CA ASP A 195 6.18 10.16 0.16
C ASP A 195 7.46 10.35 0.97
N TRP A 196 8.03 9.24 1.45
CA TRP A 196 9.25 9.23 2.29
C TRP A 196 10.52 9.63 1.56
N ALA A 197 10.50 9.68 0.25
CA ALA A 197 11.64 10.18 -0.51
C ALA A 197 11.76 11.70 -0.44
N ARG A 198 10.67 12.38 -0.06
CA ARG A 198 10.55 13.84 -0.11
C ARG A 198 10.22 14.51 1.22
N MET A 199 9.77 13.75 2.23
CA MET A 199 9.28 14.30 3.50
C MET A 199 9.95 13.61 4.68
N ASP A 200 10.47 14.39 5.61
CA ASP A 200 10.82 13.90 6.94
C ASP A 200 9.57 13.93 7.87
N TYR A 201 9.77 13.50 9.11
CA TYR A 201 8.66 13.42 10.09
C TYR A 201 8.14 14.80 10.50
N ALA A 202 8.98 15.82 10.54
CA ALA A 202 8.59 17.18 10.87
C ALA A 202 7.75 17.80 9.75
N ASP A 203 8.16 17.59 8.50
CA ASP A 203 7.42 17.99 7.32
C ASP A 203 6.02 17.35 7.27
N LEU A 204 5.94 16.06 7.62
CA LEU A 204 4.68 15.33 7.72
C LEU A 204 3.72 15.99 8.72
N ILE A 205 4.19 16.25 9.92
CA ILE A 205 3.37 16.89 10.98
C ILE A 205 2.94 18.29 10.55
N GLY A 206 3.84 19.07 9.98
CA GLY A 206 3.56 20.40 9.47
C GLY A 206 2.49 20.40 8.38
N ALA A 207 2.61 19.54 7.39
CA ALA A 207 1.67 19.38 6.29
C ALA A 207 0.28 18.90 6.77
N GLU A 208 0.23 17.93 7.69
CA GLU A 208 -1.04 17.45 8.25
C GLU A 208 -1.72 18.52 9.14
N SER A 209 -0.95 19.29 9.90
CA SER A 209 -1.48 20.39 10.70
C SER A 209 -2.11 21.49 9.82
N GLN A 210 -1.40 21.90 8.77
CA GLN A 210 -1.89 22.89 7.80
C GLN A 210 -3.15 22.41 7.08
N ARG A 211 -3.13 21.17 6.62
CA ARG A 211 -4.26 20.52 5.92
C ARG A 211 -5.49 20.43 6.82
N SER A 212 -5.32 20.00 8.06
CA SER A 212 -6.37 19.90 9.06
C SER A 212 -6.96 21.27 9.42
N GLY A 213 -6.12 22.29 9.56
CA GLY A 213 -6.56 23.66 9.80
C GLY A 213 -7.38 24.23 8.65
N ALA A 214 -6.92 24.05 7.41
CA ALA A 214 -7.63 24.47 6.20
C ALA A 214 -9.00 23.76 6.07
N PHE A 215 -9.04 22.44 6.27
CA PHE A 215 -10.28 21.67 6.26
C PHE A 215 -11.26 22.15 7.33
N GLY A 216 -10.79 22.30 8.58
CA GLY A 216 -11.62 22.79 9.68
C GLY A 216 -12.22 24.16 9.40
N HIS A 217 -11.45 25.09 8.85
CA HIS A 217 -11.92 26.42 8.45
C HIS A 217 -12.99 26.35 7.33
N ALA A 218 -12.73 25.54 6.29
CA ALA A 218 -13.67 25.35 5.20
C ALA A 218 -15.01 24.75 5.69
N VAL A 219 -14.97 23.72 6.53
CA VAL A 219 -16.16 23.10 7.12
C VAL A 219 -16.94 24.10 7.97
N ALA A 220 -16.27 24.85 8.84
CA ALA A 220 -16.93 25.85 9.69
C ALA A 220 -17.63 26.93 8.86
N SER A 221 -16.97 27.44 7.81
CA SER A 221 -17.53 28.42 6.87
C SER A 221 -18.77 27.88 6.15
N ARG A 222 -18.69 26.66 5.62
CA ARG A 222 -19.82 26.00 4.92
C ARG A 222 -20.99 25.73 5.86
N LEU A 223 -20.71 25.29 7.09
CA LEU A 223 -21.74 25.09 8.11
C LEU A 223 -22.44 26.39 8.49
N ALA A 224 -21.72 27.49 8.62
CA ALA A 224 -22.30 28.80 8.88
C ALA A 224 -23.23 29.27 7.75
N GLN A 225 -22.81 29.06 6.48
CA GLN A 225 -23.63 29.35 5.30
C GLN A 225 -24.92 28.50 5.29
N LEU A 226 -24.83 27.19 5.55
CA LEU A 226 -25.98 26.30 5.61
C LEU A 226 -26.98 26.73 6.70
N ARG A 227 -26.49 27.09 7.88
CA ARG A 227 -27.31 27.56 8.99
C ARG A 227 -28.03 28.89 8.70
N SER A 228 -27.34 29.82 8.03
CA SER A 228 -27.94 31.10 7.67
C SER A 228 -29.00 31.02 6.57
N ALA A 229 -28.80 30.12 5.60
CA ALA A 229 -29.67 29.99 4.46
C ALA A 229 -30.87 29.01 4.70
N HIS A 230 -30.68 28.00 5.57
CA HIS A 230 -31.61 26.88 5.72
C HIS A 230 -31.79 26.45 7.18
N ASP A 231 -32.16 27.38 8.07
CA ASP A 231 -32.20 27.12 9.53
C ASP A 231 -33.23 26.07 9.96
N ALA A 232 -34.22 25.75 9.15
CA ALA A 232 -35.31 24.84 9.49
C ALA A 232 -35.65 23.78 8.39
N ALA A 233 -34.74 23.48 7.46
CA ALA A 233 -35.01 22.48 6.45
C ALA A 233 -35.08 21.07 7.07
N ALA A 234 -36.19 20.39 6.89
CA ALA A 234 -36.44 19.04 7.37
C ALA A 234 -36.96 18.15 6.21
N GLY A 235 -36.69 16.85 6.31
CA GLY A 235 -37.21 15.84 5.36
C GLY A 235 -36.69 16.01 3.92
N ALA A 236 -37.58 16.00 2.95
CA ALA A 236 -37.25 16.04 1.53
C ALA A 236 -36.49 17.30 1.11
N ASP A 237 -36.73 18.42 1.78
CA ASP A 237 -36.02 19.68 1.51
C ASP A 237 -34.55 19.59 1.92
N ALA A 238 -34.22 18.86 2.99
CA ALA A 238 -32.84 18.66 3.42
C ALA A 238 -32.00 17.93 2.37
N LEU A 239 -32.56 16.91 1.71
CA LEU A 239 -31.86 16.22 0.60
C LEU A 239 -31.63 17.12 -0.61
N ALA A 240 -32.57 18.01 -0.93
CA ALA A 240 -32.41 18.98 -2.00
C ALA A 240 -31.28 19.97 -1.69
N VAL A 241 -31.21 20.49 -0.45
CA VAL A 241 -30.14 21.36 0.00
C VAL A 241 -28.78 20.66 -0.09
N ILE A 242 -28.66 19.42 0.40
CA ILE A 242 -27.43 18.64 0.32
C ILE A 242 -27.02 18.40 -1.13
N ALA A 243 -27.94 18.00 -2.01
CA ALA A 243 -27.67 17.80 -3.43
C ALA A 243 -27.14 19.08 -4.09
N GLN A 244 -27.73 20.23 -3.77
CA GLN A 244 -27.27 21.52 -4.27
C GLN A 244 -25.85 21.86 -3.79
N GLN A 245 -25.52 21.58 -2.51
CA GLN A 245 -24.18 21.84 -1.95
C GLN A 245 -23.09 20.94 -2.55
N LEU A 246 -23.44 19.70 -2.88
CA LEU A 246 -22.53 18.70 -3.42
C LEU A 246 -22.46 18.70 -4.95
N GLY A 247 -23.42 19.35 -5.63
CA GLY A 247 -23.40 19.51 -7.08
C GLY A 247 -23.29 18.19 -7.81
N GLU A 248 -22.34 18.10 -8.74
CA GLU A 248 -22.13 16.93 -9.60
C GLU A 248 -21.68 15.65 -8.87
N ALA A 249 -21.27 15.75 -7.59
CA ALA A 249 -20.86 14.58 -6.83
C ALA A 249 -22.01 13.64 -6.46
N VAL A 250 -23.24 14.16 -6.46
CA VAL A 250 -24.45 13.39 -6.13
C VAL A 250 -25.58 13.69 -7.09
N ARG A 251 -26.46 12.72 -7.27
CA ARG A 251 -27.73 12.89 -7.96
C ARG A 251 -28.86 12.53 -7.01
N ARG A 252 -29.85 13.40 -6.92
CA ARG A 252 -31.09 13.08 -6.18
C ARG A 252 -31.95 12.11 -6.99
N ASP A 253 -32.42 11.08 -6.31
CA ASP A 253 -33.34 10.09 -6.85
C ASP A 253 -34.46 9.83 -5.81
N GLY A 254 -35.61 10.52 -5.98
CA GLY A 254 -36.68 10.47 -5.02
C GLY A 254 -36.29 10.90 -3.61
N ASP A 255 -36.33 9.96 -2.68
CA ASP A 255 -35.97 10.11 -1.25
C ASP A 255 -34.52 9.74 -0.93
N ALA A 256 -33.70 9.61 -1.96
CA ALA A 256 -32.31 9.19 -1.82
C ALA A 256 -31.34 10.12 -2.59
N LEU A 257 -30.07 10.10 -2.17
CA LEU A 257 -28.93 10.64 -2.93
C LEU A 257 -28.08 9.49 -3.44
N VAL A 258 -27.84 9.47 -4.74
CA VAL A 258 -26.94 8.53 -5.43
C VAL A 258 -25.58 9.20 -5.60
N TRP A 259 -24.52 8.57 -5.10
CA TRP A 259 -23.16 9.11 -5.15
C TRP A 259 -22.52 8.79 -6.49
N LEU A 260 -22.13 9.82 -7.22
CA LEU A 260 -21.46 9.75 -8.53
C LEU A 260 -19.94 9.88 -8.40
N SER A 261 -19.47 10.59 -7.37
CA SER A 261 -18.05 10.78 -7.09
C SER A 261 -17.69 10.20 -5.71
N LEU A 262 -17.12 8.98 -5.70
CA LEU A 262 -16.70 8.32 -4.46
C LEU A 262 -15.52 9.01 -3.77
N PRO A 263 -14.53 9.60 -4.49
CA PRO A 263 -13.44 10.34 -3.84
C PRO A 263 -13.91 11.41 -2.87
N VAL A 264 -15.04 12.09 -3.14
CA VAL A 264 -15.62 13.10 -2.25
C VAL A 264 -15.96 12.54 -0.87
N LEU A 265 -16.24 11.25 -0.74
CA LEU A 265 -16.56 10.61 0.54
C LEU A 265 -15.33 10.34 1.42
N SER A 266 -14.13 10.27 0.84
CA SER A 266 -12.93 9.77 1.52
C SER A 266 -11.72 10.70 1.48
N GLU A 267 -11.82 11.84 0.79
CA GLU A 267 -10.68 12.68 0.42
C GLU A 267 -9.83 13.13 1.63
N PHE A 268 -10.43 13.58 2.72
CA PHE A 268 -9.66 14.01 3.89
C PHE A 268 -8.92 12.84 4.57
N LEU A 269 -9.51 11.64 4.58
CA LEU A 269 -8.90 10.48 5.22
C LEU A 269 -7.83 9.81 4.34
N GLY A 270 -8.12 9.64 3.05
CA GLY A 270 -7.31 8.80 2.15
C GLY A 270 -6.31 9.54 1.26
N ALA A 271 -6.49 10.85 1.01
CA ALA A 271 -5.59 11.57 0.11
C ALA A 271 -4.15 11.65 0.66
N PRO A 272 -3.13 11.69 -0.21
CA PRO A 272 -1.74 11.83 0.17
C PRO A 272 -1.50 13.03 1.11
N VAL A 273 -0.45 12.93 1.92
CA VAL A 273 -0.02 14.03 2.81
C VAL A 273 0.32 15.26 2.00
N GLY A 274 -0.10 16.44 2.49
CA GLY A 274 0.13 17.73 1.81
C GLY A 274 -0.84 18.04 0.67
N THR A 275 -1.74 17.12 0.30
CA THR A 275 -2.80 17.39 -0.69
C THR A 275 -3.90 18.25 -0.08
N ALA A 276 -4.28 19.33 -0.75
CA ALA A 276 -5.39 20.17 -0.32
C ALA A 276 -6.71 19.38 -0.33
N VAL A 277 -7.62 19.74 0.58
CA VAL A 277 -8.97 19.17 0.63
C VAL A 277 -9.91 20.05 -0.19
N SER A 278 -10.75 19.42 -1.01
CA SER A 278 -11.68 20.15 -1.87
C SER A 278 -12.80 20.82 -1.07
N ASP A 279 -13.33 21.91 -1.62
CA ASP A 279 -14.52 22.58 -1.08
C ASP A 279 -15.73 21.66 -1.02
N GLN A 280 -15.85 20.74 -1.97
CA GLN A 280 -16.94 19.79 -2.07
C GLN A 280 -16.87 18.75 -0.93
N HIS A 281 -15.67 18.29 -0.56
CA HIS A 281 -15.49 17.43 0.60
C HIS A 281 -15.78 18.15 1.92
N ALA A 282 -15.37 19.41 2.04
CA ALA A 282 -15.72 20.24 3.21
C ALA A 282 -17.25 20.47 3.30
N ALA A 283 -17.92 20.69 2.17
CA ALA A 283 -19.38 20.81 2.11
C ALA A 283 -20.07 19.50 2.53
N TRP A 284 -19.52 18.35 2.15
CA TRP A 284 -20.02 17.04 2.59
C TRP A 284 -20.05 16.92 4.12
N PHE A 285 -18.92 17.16 4.80
CA PHE A 285 -18.89 17.06 6.26
C PHE A 285 -19.74 18.14 6.94
N ALA A 286 -19.76 19.36 6.40
CA ALA A 286 -20.62 20.43 6.89
C ALA A 286 -22.12 20.09 6.78
N ALA A 287 -22.53 19.40 5.72
CA ALA A 287 -23.91 18.94 5.54
C ALA A 287 -24.33 17.93 6.61
N LEU A 288 -23.43 17.01 7.00
CA LEU A 288 -23.67 16.06 8.09
C LEU A 288 -23.86 16.76 9.44
N LEU A 289 -23.01 17.75 9.73
CA LEU A 289 -23.11 18.55 10.95
C LEU A 289 -24.39 19.41 10.99
N TRP A 290 -24.84 19.87 9.83
CA TRP A 290 -26.05 20.64 9.72
C TRP A 290 -27.31 19.77 9.91
N LEU A 291 -27.33 18.56 9.33
CA LEU A 291 -28.43 17.59 9.50
C LEU A 291 -28.63 17.17 10.95
N ASP A 292 -27.55 16.95 11.69
CA ASP A 292 -27.62 16.48 13.07
C ASP A 292 -28.41 17.44 13.97
N ARG A 293 -28.37 18.74 13.68
CA ARG A 293 -29.16 19.76 14.42
C ARG A 293 -30.69 19.55 14.31
N SER A 294 -31.14 19.05 13.17
CA SER A 294 -32.56 18.73 12.97
C SER A 294 -32.97 17.33 13.47
N GLY A 295 -32.05 16.62 14.15
CA GLY A 295 -32.29 15.26 14.63
C GLY A 295 -32.27 14.21 13.49
N ASN A 296 -31.74 14.57 12.33
CA ASN A 296 -31.61 13.70 11.17
C ASN A 296 -30.16 13.31 10.90
N ALA A 297 -29.99 12.18 10.23
CA ALA A 297 -28.72 11.67 9.72
C ALA A 297 -28.89 11.12 8.31
N LEU A 298 -27.80 10.87 7.63
CA LEU A 298 -27.80 10.08 6.40
C LEU A 298 -27.40 8.65 6.73
N GLN A 299 -28.25 7.71 6.37
CA GLN A 299 -27.92 6.30 6.36
C GLN A 299 -27.26 5.97 5.02
N MET A 300 -26.01 5.50 5.09
CA MET A 300 -25.25 5.07 3.93
C MET A 300 -25.58 3.62 3.59
N LEU A 301 -25.86 3.32 2.34
CA LEU A 301 -26.22 1.99 1.84
C LEU A 301 -25.43 1.70 0.57
N ARG A 302 -25.02 0.44 0.40
CA ARG A 302 -24.43 -0.03 -0.84
C ARG A 302 -25.49 -0.77 -1.66
N ASP A 303 -25.73 -0.32 -2.88
CA ASP A 303 -26.61 -0.96 -3.84
C ASP A 303 -25.77 -1.37 -5.06
N GLY A 304 -25.37 -2.65 -5.10
CA GLY A 304 -24.44 -3.16 -6.09
C GLY A 304 -23.10 -2.41 -6.06
N ASN A 305 -22.81 -1.71 -7.14
CA ASN A 305 -21.57 -0.92 -7.29
C ASN A 305 -21.75 0.57 -6.93
N THR A 306 -22.94 0.96 -6.49
CA THR A 306 -23.33 2.34 -6.21
C THR A 306 -23.46 2.55 -4.70
N ILE A 307 -23.10 3.73 -4.20
CA ILE A 307 -23.39 4.16 -2.84
C ILE A 307 -24.61 5.06 -2.89
N VAL A 308 -25.56 4.78 -2.02
CA VAL A 308 -26.81 5.54 -1.88
C VAL A 308 -26.94 6.00 -0.44
N SER A 309 -27.49 7.20 -0.22
CA SER A 309 -27.78 7.69 1.13
C SER A 309 -29.23 8.13 1.23
N ARG A 310 -29.86 7.83 2.38
CA ARG A 310 -31.23 8.23 2.71
C ARG A 310 -31.30 8.93 4.05
N LEU A 311 -32.28 9.78 4.25
CA LEU A 311 -32.54 10.37 5.55
C LEU A 311 -33.01 9.31 6.54
N ALA A 312 -32.46 9.36 7.75
CA ALA A 312 -32.85 8.54 8.89
C ALA A 312 -32.81 9.39 10.16
N PRO A 313 -33.54 9.02 11.21
CA PRO A 313 -33.37 9.66 12.53
C PRO A 313 -31.94 9.52 13.04
N ALA A 314 -31.41 10.57 13.64
CA ALA A 314 -30.08 10.49 14.27
C ALA A 314 -30.12 9.56 15.48
N SER A 315 -29.10 8.71 15.62
CA SER A 315 -28.95 7.84 16.78
C SER A 315 -28.26 8.59 17.93
N THR A 316 -28.71 8.36 19.15
CA THR A 316 -28.10 8.93 20.37
C THR A 316 -27.29 7.88 21.16
N GLN A 317 -27.28 6.62 20.71
CA GLN A 317 -26.60 5.53 21.41
C GLN A 317 -25.22 5.25 20.80
N PHE A 318 -24.18 5.78 21.44
CA PHE A 318 -22.80 5.53 21.08
C PHE A 318 -21.98 5.12 22.29
N GLY A 319 -21.17 4.04 22.16
CA GLY A 319 -20.26 3.58 23.20
C GLY A 319 -18.98 4.42 23.31
N ALA A 320 -18.32 4.36 24.46
CA ALA A 320 -17.07 5.08 24.73
C ALA A 320 -15.89 4.65 23.82
N ASP A 321 -15.90 3.39 23.35
CA ASP A 321 -14.78 2.80 22.59
C ASP A 321 -14.83 3.06 21.07
N ARG A 322 -15.71 3.95 20.64
CA ARG A 322 -15.96 4.20 19.20
C ARG A 322 -14.73 4.59 18.42
N LEU A 323 -13.84 5.40 18.99
CA LEU A 323 -12.65 5.88 18.30
C LEU A 323 -11.73 4.72 17.88
N ALA A 324 -11.53 3.73 18.76
CA ALA A 324 -10.74 2.54 18.45
C ALA A 324 -11.39 1.72 17.33
N ILE A 325 -12.70 1.48 17.42
CA ILE A 325 -13.45 0.76 16.38
C ILE A 325 -13.36 1.46 15.03
N TRP A 326 -13.44 2.79 14.98
CA TRP A 326 -13.31 3.55 13.74
C TRP A 326 -11.92 3.40 13.09
N ILE A 327 -10.86 3.39 13.90
CA ILE A 327 -9.50 3.23 13.37
C ILE A 327 -9.29 1.82 12.81
N GLU A 328 -9.89 0.81 13.43
CA GLU A 328 -9.78 -0.60 13.00
C GLU A 328 -10.52 -0.91 11.69
N GLN A 329 -11.44 -0.05 11.25
CA GLN A 329 -12.20 -0.23 10.00
C GLN A 329 -11.38 0.08 8.74
N PHE A 330 -10.24 0.74 8.84
CA PHE A 330 -9.33 1.13 7.75
C PHE A 330 -8.06 0.31 7.73
#